data_d02e51ff4c75ede5c7b403bdb36dfbe9
#
_entry.id   d02e51ff4c75ede5c7b403bdb36dfbe9
#
_cell.length_a   1.000
_cell.length_b   1.000
_cell.length_c   1.000
_cell.angle_alpha   90.00
_cell.angle_beta   90.00
_cell.angle_gamma   90.00
#
_symmetry.space_group_name_H-M   'P 1'
#
loop_
_entity.id
_entity.type
_entity.pdbx_description
1 polymer ?
#
loop_
_entity_poly.entity_id
_entity_poly.type
_entity_poly.pdbx_seq_one_letter_code
_entity_poly.pdbx_strand_id
1 'polypeptide(L)'
;YNNSIDAVSDRDFCIEFVSASALAMSHLSKISEEIILWVTDEFSFAKLTDKCATGSSLMPQKKNPDVPELIRGKTGRIYGHLQALLTIIKGVPLSYNKDFQEDKEPIFDTVDTISSCLKAMTEFDRSRLEKKNIEDEKESVSIRNMLKTHEFEFGTTS
;
A
#
# COMPACT_ATOMS: atom_id res chain seq x y z
N TYR A 1 -7.95 -0.68 -35.41
CA TYR A 1 -7.09 -1.74 -34.85
C TYR A 1 -6.61 -2.63 -36.00
N ASN A 2 -5.28 -2.80 -36.12
CA ASN A 2 -4.69 -3.63 -37.17
C ASN A 2 -4.89 -5.14 -36.91
N ASN A 3 -5.11 -5.52 -35.64
CA ASN A 3 -5.40 -6.89 -35.21
C ASN A 3 -6.54 -6.91 -34.18
N SER A 4 -7.76 -7.04 -34.66
CA SER A 4 -8.95 -7.02 -33.80
C SER A 4 -9.12 -8.27 -32.95
N ILE A 5 -8.59 -9.38 -33.39
CA ILE A 5 -8.67 -10.68 -32.70
C ILE A 5 -7.80 -10.62 -31.42
N ASP A 6 -6.61 -10.08 -31.53
CA ASP A 6 -5.70 -9.88 -30.40
C ASP A 6 -6.21 -8.79 -29.44
N ALA A 7 -6.63 -7.66 -30.00
CA ALA A 7 -7.13 -6.54 -29.21
C ALA A 7 -8.32 -6.88 -28.31
N VAL A 8 -9.17 -7.83 -28.69
CA VAL A 8 -10.33 -8.24 -27.90
C VAL A 8 -9.95 -9.19 -26.74
N SER A 9 -8.82 -9.86 -26.84
CA SER A 9 -8.29 -10.76 -25.81
C SER A 9 -7.22 -10.14 -24.93
N ASP A 10 -6.68 -8.98 -25.30
CA ASP A 10 -5.62 -8.31 -24.56
C ASP A 10 -6.10 -7.84 -23.18
N ARG A 11 -5.27 -8.12 -22.17
CA ARG A 11 -5.43 -7.73 -20.76
C ARG A 11 -4.11 -7.22 -20.15
N ASP A 12 -3.12 -6.92 -20.98
CA ASP A 12 -1.81 -6.46 -20.52
C ASP A 12 -1.94 -5.18 -19.69
N PHE A 13 -2.80 -4.25 -20.12
CA PHE A 13 -3.07 -3.02 -19.36
C PHE A 13 -3.59 -3.28 -17.93
N CYS A 14 -4.35 -4.35 -17.72
CA CYS A 14 -4.84 -4.75 -16.41
C CYS A 14 -3.69 -5.25 -15.53
N ILE A 15 -2.83 -6.07 -16.11
CA ILE A 15 -1.67 -6.66 -15.43
C ILE A 15 -0.63 -5.59 -15.10
N GLU A 16 -0.36 -4.68 -16.03
CA GLU A 16 0.53 -3.55 -15.80
C GLU A 16 0.05 -2.69 -14.62
N PHE A 17 -1.23 -2.33 -14.62
CA PHE A 17 -1.82 -1.54 -13.54
C PHE A 17 -1.74 -2.27 -12.19
N VAL A 18 -2.12 -3.54 -12.13
CA VAL A 18 -2.11 -4.30 -10.87
C VAL A 18 -0.68 -4.60 -10.43
N SER A 19 0.27 -4.80 -11.36
CA SER A 19 1.70 -4.96 -11.05
C SER A 19 2.28 -3.68 -10.42
N ALA A 20 2.01 -2.52 -11.01
CA ALA A 20 2.42 -1.23 -10.46
C ALA A 20 1.79 -0.99 -9.07
N SER A 21 0.50 -1.35 -8.91
CA SER A 21 -0.21 -1.27 -7.64
C SER A 21 0.40 -2.21 -6.59
N ALA A 22 0.78 -3.43 -6.97
CA ALA A 22 1.44 -4.38 -6.08
C ALA A 22 2.80 -3.86 -5.59
N LEU A 23 3.58 -3.23 -6.49
CA LEU A 23 4.85 -2.61 -6.13
C LEU A 23 4.63 -1.42 -5.17
N ALA A 24 3.68 -0.54 -5.46
CA ALA A 24 3.34 0.57 -4.58
C ALA A 24 2.88 0.08 -3.19
N MET A 25 2.05 -0.95 -3.14
CA MET A 25 1.61 -1.55 -1.86
C MET A 25 2.77 -2.21 -1.10
N SER A 26 3.79 -2.75 -1.78
CA SER A 26 5.01 -3.25 -1.13
C SER A 26 5.73 -2.14 -0.38
N HIS A 27 5.86 -0.96 -0.99
CA HIS A 27 6.47 0.20 -0.33
C HIS A 27 5.62 0.72 0.82
N LEU A 28 4.31 0.83 0.64
CA LEU A 28 3.40 1.20 1.73
C LEU A 28 3.46 0.21 2.90
N SER A 29 3.59 -1.08 2.61
CA SER A 29 3.74 -2.12 3.64
C SER A 29 5.04 -1.94 4.43
N LYS A 30 6.15 -1.63 3.77
CA LYS A 30 7.43 -1.35 4.44
C LYS A 30 7.35 -0.14 5.37
N ILE A 31 6.79 0.97 4.88
CA ILE A 31 6.58 2.18 5.69
C ILE A 31 5.66 1.87 6.88
N SER A 32 4.60 1.09 6.65
CA SER A 32 3.68 0.68 7.70
C SER A 32 4.38 -0.11 8.79
N GLU A 33 5.26 -1.05 8.43
CA GLU A 33 6.05 -1.85 9.38
C GLU A 33 6.98 -0.97 10.22
N GLU A 34 7.68 -0.03 9.59
CA GLU A 34 8.53 0.93 10.31
C GLU A 34 7.73 1.72 11.35
N ILE A 35 6.56 2.25 10.95
CA ILE A 35 5.68 2.99 11.86
C ILE A 35 5.23 2.11 13.03
N ILE A 36 4.85 0.85 12.75
CA ILE A 36 4.42 -0.10 13.79
C ILE A 36 5.55 -0.32 14.79
N LEU A 37 6.78 -0.54 14.33
CA LEU A 37 7.95 -0.70 15.18
C LEU A 37 8.22 0.54 16.02
N TRP A 38 8.16 1.74 15.44
CA TRP A 38 8.46 3.00 16.12
C TRP A 38 7.49 3.32 17.26
N VAL A 39 6.26 2.83 17.19
CA VAL A 39 5.25 3.08 18.23
C VAL A 39 5.16 1.99 19.27
N THR A 40 5.94 0.92 19.17
CA THR A 40 6.02 -0.11 20.19
C THR A 40 6.62 0.46 21.49
N ASP A 41 6.31 -0.17 22.62
CA ASP A 41 6.85 0.24 23.93
C ASP A 41 8.37 0.08 23.98
N GLU A 42 8.92 -0.91 23.28
CA GLU A 42 10.35 -1.22 23.24
C GLU A 42 11.16 -0.14 22.54
N PHE A 43 10.70 0.34 21.39
CA PHE A 43 11.40 1.38 20.64
C PHE A 43 10.95 2.79 21.05
N SER A 44 9.65 2.99 21.17
CA SER A 44 9.05 4.26 21.66
C SER A 44 9.58 5.51 20.98
N PHE A 45 9.93 5.44 19.67
CA PHE A 45 10.44 6.57 18.88
C PHE A 45 9.36 7.57 18.51
N ALA A 46 8.12 7.09 18.43
CA ALA A 46 6.96 7.90 18.10
C ALA A 46 5.77 7.55 19.00
N LYS A 47 4.84 8.48 19.16
CA LYS A 47 3.55 8.25 19.83
C LYS A 47 2.41 8.52 18.89
N LEU A 48 1.39 7.66 18.94
CA LEU A 48 0.15 7.87 18.21
C LEU A 48 -0.70 8.93 18.89
N THR A 49 -1.26 9.85 18.12
CA THR A 49 -2.30 10.75 18.60
C THR A 49 -3.61 9.98 18.81
N ASP A 50 -4.49 10.47 19.66
CA ASP A 50 -5.79 9.84 19.93
C ASP A 50 -6.68 9.68 18.70
N LYS A 51 -6.44 10.48 17.66
CA LYS A 51 -7.15 10.38 16.37
C LYS A 51 -6.70 9.22 15.50
N CYS A 52 -5.50 8.69 15.72
CA CYS A 52 -4.87 7.65 14.91
C CYS A 52 -4.78 6.30 15.62
N ALA A 53 -5.20 6.24 16.86
CA ALA A 53 -5.15 5.04 17.67
C ALA A 53 -6.56 4.60 18.02
N THR A 54 -6.86 3.32 17.86
CA THR A 54 -8.05 2.74 18.46
C THR A 54 -7.67 2.16 19.82
N GLY A 55 -8.43 2.60 20.84
CA GLY A 55 -8.31 2.02 22.17
C GLY A 55 -8.96 0.64 22.23
N SER A 56 -8.37 -0.29 22.98
CA SER A 56 -9.06 -1.52 23.37
C SER A 56 -10.06 -1.21 24.48
N SER A 57 -11.26 -1.78 24.41
CA SER A 57 -12.26 -1.68 25.50
C SER A 57 -11.75 -2.29 26.81
N LEU A 58 -10.81 -3.24 26.75
CA LEU A 58 -10.19 -3.90 27.91
C LEU A 58 -8.96 -3.15 28.43
N MET A 59 -8.28 -2.38 27.59
CA MET A 59 -7.09 -1.61 27.93
C MET A 59 -7.15 -0.22 27.28
N PRO A 60 -7.85 0.75 27.90
CA PRO A 60 -8.03 2.09 27.30
C PRO A 60 -6.72 2.85 27.02
N GLN A 61 -5.64 2.51 27.73
CA GLN A 61 -4.31 3.11 27.55
C GLN A 61 -3.55 2.55 26.35
N LYS A 62 -3.97 1.38 25.81
CA LYS A 62 -3.31 0.76 24.66
C LYS A 62 -3.76 1.42 23.36
N LYS A 63 -2.82 2.04 22.66
CA LYS A 63 -3.02 2.68 21.36
C LYS A 63 -2.43 1.78 20.27
N ASN A 64 -3.29 1.22 19.42
CA ASN A 64 -2.86 0.33 18.33
C ASN A 64 -2.71 1.13 17.03
N PRO A 65 -1.68 0.86 16.21
CA PRO A 65 -1.47 1.46 14.89
C PRO A 65 -2.30 0.74 13.81
N ASP A 66 -3.64 0.76 13.96
CA ASP A 66 -4.55 -0.03 13.11
C ASP A 66 -4.42 0.30 11.62
N VAL A 67 -4.24 1.58 11.26
CA VAL A 67 -4.11 2.01 9.87
C VAL A 67 -2.88 1.39 9.21
N PRO A 68 -1.66 1.52 9.76
CA PRO A 68 -0.49 0.80 9.25
C PRO A 68 -0.68 -0.72 9.19
N GLU A 69 -1.23 -1.34 10.22
CA GLU A 69 -1.45 -2.79 10.26
C GLU A 69 -2.40 -3.25 9.14
N LEU A 70 -3.49 -2.52 8.91
CA LEU A 70 -4.43 -2.81 7.84
C LEU A 70 -3.83 -2.62 6.45
N ILE A 71 -3.01 -1.58 6.23
CA ILE A 71 -2.32 -1.35 4.96
C ILE A 71 -1.35 -2.50 4.68
N ARG A 72 -0.55 -2.91 5.68
CA ARG A 72 0.34 -4.07 5.58
C ARG A 72 -0.43 -5.34 5.21
N GLY A 73 -1.56 -5.60 5.86
CA GLY A 73 -2.42 -6.75 5.58
C GLY A 73 -3.02 -6.73 4.16
N LYS A 74 -3.48 -5.56 3.69
CA LYS A 74 -4.09 -5.40 2.36
C LYS A 74 -3.10 -5.59 1.21
N THR A 75 -1.81 -5.49 1.44
CA THR A 75 -0.78 -5.74 0.43
C THR A 75 -0.87 -7.15 -0.14
N GLY A 76 -1.09 -8.16 0.71
CA GLY A 76 -1.28 -9.55 0.27
C GLY A 76 -2.49 -9.74 -0.65
N ARG A 77 -3.55 -8.95 -0.46
CA ARG A 77 -4.74 -8.97 -1.30
C ARG A 77 -4.42 -8.55 -2.74
N ILE A 78 -3.65 -7.46 -2.91
CA ILE A 78 -3.22 -6.99 -4.23
C ILE A 78 -2.29 -8.00 -4.92
N TYR A 79 -1.39 -8.65 -4.17
CA TYR A 79 -0.57 -9.73 -4.71
C TYR A 79 -1.43 -10.90 -5.22
N GLY A 80 -2.48 -11.27 -4.47
CA GLY A 80 -3.45 -12.27 -4.89
C GLY A 80 -4.16 -11.89 -6.19
N HIS A 81 -4.55 -10.63 -6.36
CA HIS A 81 -5.18 -10.13 -7.58
C HIS A 81 -4.25 -10.20 -8.79
N LEU A 82 -2.97 -9.82 -8.63
CA LEU A 82 -1.97 -9.95 -9.68
C LEU A 82 -1.82 -11.42 -10.11
N GLN A 83 -1.70 -12.33 -9.14
CA GLN A 83 -1.58 -13.75 -9.41
C GLN A 83 -2.84 -14.31 -10.11
N ALA A 84 -4.03 -13.87 -9.72
CA ALA A 84 -5.28 -14.25 -10.35
C ALA A 84 -5.33 -13.84 -11.83
N LEU A 85 -5.00 -12.57 -12.13
CA LEU A 85 -4.97 -12.05 -13.50
C LEU A 85 -3.97 -12.81 -14.37
N LEU A 86 -2.75 -13.02 -13.90
CA LEU A 86 -1.73 -13.82 -14.61
C LEU A 86 -2.21 -15.25 -14.86
N THR A 87 -2.98 -15.82 -13.94
CA THR A 87 -3.53 -17.16 -14.06
C THR A 87 -4.64 -17.23 -15.11
N ILE A 88 -5.51 -16.22 -15.16
CA ILE A 88 -6.61 -16.14 -16.12
C ILE A 88 -6.07 -16.15 -17.56
N ILE A 89 -5.07 -15.30 -17.85
CA ILE A 89 -4.59 -15.11 -19.23
C ILE A 89 -3.68 -16.22 -19.75
N LYS A 90 -3.05 -17.01 -18.88
CA LYS A 90 -1.96 -17.93 -19.24
C LYS A 90 -2.30 -19.02 -20.25
N GLY A 91 -3.55 -19.32 -20.49
CA GLY A 91 -3.93 -20.49 -21.27
C GLY A 91 -5.20 -20.33 -22.09
N VAL A 92 -5.73 -19.11 -22.23
CA VAL A 92 -6.90 -18.83 -23.06
C VAL A 92 -6.51 -18.78 -24.54
N PRO A 93 -7.33 -19.32 -25.45
CA PRO A 93 -7.10 -19.22 -26.87
C PRO A 93 -7.37 -17.81 -27.40
N LEU A 94 -7.05 -17.58 -28.67
CA LEU A 94 -7.28 -16.31 -29.36
C LEU A 94 -8.76 -15.87 -29.29
N SER A 95 -8.98 -14.56 -29.38
CA SER A 95 -10.27 -13.90 -29.32
C SER A 95 -10.86 -13.88 -27.91
N TYR A 96 -12.12 -13.50 -27.78
CA TYR A 96 -12.78 -13.36 -26.48
C TYR A 96 -13.14 -14.71 -25.85
N ASN A 97 -12.81 -14.86 -24.58
CA ASN A 97 -13.21 -16.01 -23.76
C ASN A 97 -13.94 -15.51 -22.50
N LYS A 98 -14.90 -16.28 -22.00
CA LYS A 98 -15.67 -15.91 -20.80
C LYS A 98 -14.82 -15.84 -19.55
N ASP A 99 -13.68 -16.48 -19.50
CA ASP A 99 -12.65 -16.39 -18.45
C ASP A 99 -12.28 -14.92 -18.18
N PHE A 100 -12.28 -14.07 -19.20
CA PHE A 100 -12.03 -12.63 -19.05
C PHE A 100 -13.10 -11.86 -18.25
N GLN A 101 -14.19 -12.48 -17.87
CA GLN A 101 -15.13 -11.85 -16.95
C GLN A 101 -14.60 -11.81 -15.51
N GLU A 102 -13.71 -12.73 -15.17
CA GLU A 102 -13.04 -12.80 -13.87
C GLU A 102 -11.95 -11.73 -13.68
N ASP A 103 -11.62 -10.95 -14.73
CA ASP A 103 -10.68 -9.85 -14.65
C ASP A 103 -11.21 -8.65 -13.83
N LYS A 104 -12.52 -8.48 -13.77
CA LYS A 104 -13.18 -7.28 -13.25
C LYS A 104 -13.05 -7.13 -11.75
N GLU A 105 -13.31 -8.19 -10.99
CA GLU A 105 -13.19 -8.15 -9.53
C GLU A 105 -11.76 -7.79 -9.08
N PRO A 106 -10.70 -8.47 -9.56
CA PRO A 106 -9.34 -8.13 -9.18
C PRO A 106 -8.94 -6.70 -9.49
N ILE A 107 -9.37 -6.16 -10.66
CA ILE A 107 -9.02 -4.80 -11.08
C ILE A 107 -9.74 -3.77 -10.23
N PHE A 108 -11.07 -3.86 -10.12
CA PHE A 108 -11.86 -2.87 -9.39
C PHE A 108 -11.51 -2.87 -7.90
N ASP A 109 -11.36 -4.04 -7.31
CA ASP A 109 -10.93 -4.14 -5.92
C ASP A 109 -9.50 -3.62 -5.70
N THR A 110 -8.62 -3.78 -6.68
CA THR A 110 -7.27 -3.19 -6.64
C THR A 110 -7.34 -1.66 -6.63
N VAL A 111 -8.16 -1.06 -7.53
CA VAL A 111 -8.35 0.41 -7.58
C VAL A 111 -8.86 0.94 -6.25
N ASP A 112 -9.90 0.33 -5.70
CA ASP A 112 -10.50 0.74 -4.44
C ASP A 112 -9.55 0.56 -3.26
N THR A 113 -8.86 -0.56 -3.22
CA THR A 113 -7.92 -0.89 -2.14
C THR A 113 -6.72 0.05 -2.14
N ILE A 114 -6.04 0.25 -3.29
CA ILE A 114 -4.89 1.14 -3.33
C ILE A 114 -5.27 2.60 -3.07
N SER A 115 -6.40 3.07 -3.62
CA SER A 115 -6.90 4.42 -3.39
C SER A 115 -7.20 4.67 -1.91
N SER A 116 -7.83 3.70 -1.25
CA SER A 116 -8.14 3.77 0.18
C SER A 116 -6.87 3.74 1.03
N CYS A 117 -5.90 2.90 0.70
CA CYS A 117 -4.63 2.80 1.43
C CYS A 117 -3.79 4.07 1.30
N LEU A 118 -3.72 4.67 0.10
CA LEU A 118 -3.00 5.92 -0.12
C LEU A 118 -3.64 7.08 0.65
N LYS A 119 -4.96 7.19 0.62
CA LYS A 119 -5.69 8.20 1.40
C LYS A 119 -5.45 8.02 2.89
N ALA A 120 -5.64 6.80 3.40
CA ALA A 120 -5.47 6.49 4.81
C ALA A 120 -4.04 6.76 5.30
N MET A 121 -3.01 6.40 4.51
CA MET A 121 -1.62 6.69 4.86
C MET A 121 -1.34 8.20 4.85
N THR A 122 -1.88 8.95 3.87
CA THR A 122 -1.72 10.39 3.79
C THR A 122 -2.39 11.11 4.97
N GLU A 123 -3.57 10.66 5.38
CA GLU A 123 -4.28 11.20 6.54
C GLU A 123 -3.55 10.85 7.84
N PHE A 124 -3.03 9.62 7.94
CA PHE A 124 -2.25 9.16 9.08
C PHE A 124 -0.98 10.01 9.25
N ASP A 125 -0.23 10.26 8.19
CA ASP A 125 0.97 11.12 8.21
C ASP A 125 0.63 12.56 8.63
N ARG A 126 -0.46 13.12 8.13
CA ARG A 126 -0.93 14.48 8.49
C ARG A 126 -1.43 14.60 9.91
N SER A 127 -2.13 13.59 10.45
CA SER A 127 -2.71 13.61 11.80
C SER A 127 -1.69 13.35 12.91
N ARG A 128 -0.51 12.92 12.55
CA ARG A 128 0.77 12.94 13.22
C ARG A 128 1.03 11.94 14.33
N LEU A 129 2.14 11.31 14.10
CA LEU A 129 3.04 10.89 15.15
C LEU A 129 3.48 12.13 15.94
N GLU A 130 3.03 12.27 17.18
CA GLU A 130 3.61 13.25 18.08
C GLU A 130 5.05 12.83 18.37
N LYS A 131 5.99 13.67 18.00
CA LYS A 131 7.38 13.47 18.41
C LYS A 131 7.42 13.44 19.93
N LYS A 132 7.98 12.39 20.50
CA LYS A 132 8.44 12.44 21.88
C LYS A 132 9.42 13.62 21.92
N ASN A 133 9.24 14.57 22.85
CA ASN A 133 10.21 15.63 23.09
C ASN A 133 11.53 14.96 23.49
N ILE A 134 12.33 14.64 22.48
CA ILE A 134 13.71 14.20 22.66
C ILE A 134 14.48 15.50 22.64
N GLU A 135 15.15 15.83 23.74
CA GLU A 135 16.03 17.00 23.88
C GLU A 135 17.21 16.98 22.90
N ASP A 136 17.25 16.04 21.96
CA ASP A 136 18.27 15.92 20.93
C ASP A 136 17.70 16.21 19.53
N GLU A 137 17.87 17.45 19.07
CA GLU A 137 17.63 17.87 17.67
C GLU A 137 18.35 16.98 16.64
N LYS A 138 19.39 16.26 17.03
CA LYS A 138 20.20 15.41 16.17
C LYS A 138 19.49 14.15 15.69
N GLU A 139 18.67 13.49 16.51
CA GLU A 139 17.91 12.31 16.10
C GLU A 139 16.72 12.65 15.19
N SER A 140 16.08 13.80 15.41
CA SER A 140 14.96 14.25 14.56
C SER A 140 15.37 14.54 13.11
N VAL A 141 16.64 14.89 12.88
CA VAL A 141 17.22 15.08 11.54
C VAL A 141 17.43 13.75 10.85
N SER A 142 17.79 12.69 11.59
CA SER A 142 18.00 11.35 11.04
C SER A 142 16.70 10.74 10.53
N ILE A 143 15.60 10.83 11.29
CA ILE A 143 14.28 10.30 10.87
C ILE A 143 13.75 11.06 9.65
N ARG A 144 13.87 12.41 9.65
CA ARG A 144 13.46 13.23 8.51
C ARG A 144 14.29 12.95 7.25
N ASN A 145 15.57 12.66 7.40
CA ASN A 145 16.44 12.27 6.28
C ASN A 145 16.13 10.85 5.80
N MET A 146 15.81 9.91 6.68
CA MET A 146 15.33 8.58 6.29
C MET A 146 14.03 8.66 5.49
N LEU A 147 13.06 9.47 5.92
CA LEU A 147 11.82 9.68 5.17
C LEU A 147 12.05 10.35 3.82
N LYS A 148 13.01 11.29 3.72
CA LYS A 148 13.39 11.93 2.46
C LYS A 148 14.17 11.02 1.51
N THR A 149 15.00 10.10 2.01
CA THR A 149 15.70 9.11 1.17
C THR A 149 14.76 8.06 0.60
N HIS A 150 13.53 7.95 1.10
CA HIS A 150 12.45 7.15 0.52
C HIS A 150 11.51 7.96 -0.40
N GLU A 151 11.74 9.27 -0.59
CA GLU A 151 11.15 10.00 -1.70
C GLU A 151 11.79 9.48 -2.99
N PHE A 152 11.07 8.60 -3.68
CA PHE A 152 11.47 8.09 -4.98
C PHE A 152 11.62 9.26 -5.95
N GLU A 153 12.83 9.53 -6.38
CA GLU A 153 13.04 10.22 -7.64
C GLU A 153 12.53 9.31 -8.76
N PHE A 154 11.30 9.54 -9.19
CA PHE A 154 10.88 9.10 -10.50
C PHE A 154 11.75 9.86 -11.50
N GLY A 155 12.78 9.19 -11.99
CA GLY A 155 13.64 9.75 -13.01
C GLY A 155 12.80 10.16 -14.20
N THR A 156 12.66 11.47 -14.38
CA THR A 156 12.26 12.05 -15.64
C THR A 156 13.41 11.82 -16.60
N THR A 157 13.36 10.69 -17.32
CA THR A 157 14.19 10.54 -18.50
C THR A 157 13.65 11.46 -19.59
N SER A 158 14.40 12.51 -19.82
CA SER A 158 14.32 13.35 -21.02
C SER A 158 14.58 12.57 -22.29
#